data_2cb030c420ba639b27adadb62f2cacdf
#
_entry.id   2cb030c420ba639b27adadb62f2cacdf
#
_cell.length_a   1.000
_cell.length_b   1.000
_cell.length_c   1.000
_cell.angle_alpha   90.00
_cell.angle_beta   90.00
_cell.angle_gamma   90.00
#
_symmetry.space_group_name_H-M   'P 1'
#
loop_
_entity.id
_entity.type
_entity.pdbx_description
1 polymer ?
#
loop_
_entity_poly.entity_id
_entity_poly.type
_entity_poly.pdbx_seq_one_letter_code
_entity_poly.pdbx_strand_id
1 'polypeptide(L)'
;MKDQIEHAQRSLAQSFQSLLEGQELLAKVIECFPYPIQIFSPDGTARMINKAALEMIGIRSMESHVGKYNVFQDPIVQALGFMEQVRQVLTGKTVHLIDFNAPYQDMIRYFNVVDRDIQTISSDITCFPLLNAEGEVGYFVAVFIIKKIYRGKEEIGWGKQYIKDHWLEPFDLSATAKAAYLSKAQFSKLFKKHTGGTPHEYYINYKISKLKEKLLDNNLTITQAFAACNMDYNG
;
A
#
# COMPACT_ATOMS: atom_id res chain seq x y z
N MET A 1 -13.41 55.50 -15.39
CA MET A 1 -14.32 54.63 -14.60
C MET A 1 -14.83 53.46 -15.43
N LYS A 2 -15.35 53.64 -16.67
CA LYS A 2 -15.78 52.52 -17.56
C LYS A 2 -14.62 51.56 -17.89
N ASP A 3 -13.46 52.05 -18.24
CA ASP A 3 -12.30 51.23 -18.60
C ASP A 3 -11.74 50.40 -17.43
N GLN A 4 -11.86 50.88 -16.20
CA GLN A 4 -11.46 50.13 -15.02
C GLN A 4 -12.40 48.98 -14.70
N ILE A 5 -13.71 49.18 -14.97
CA ILE A 5 -14.73 48.15 -14.77
C ILE A 5 -14.56 47.05 -15.84
N GLU A 6 -14.33 47.42 -17.10
CA GLU A 6 -14.07 46.45 -18.18
C GLU A 6 -12.79 45.65 -17.97
N HIS A 7 -11.71 46.30 -17.47
CA HIS A 7 -10.47 45.62 -17.14
C HIS A 7 -10.65 44.63 -15.98
N ALA A 8 -11.38 45.03 -14.94
CA ALA A 8 -11.72 44.13 -13.81
C ALA A 8 -12.56 42.93 -14.25
N GLN A 9 -13.55 43.15 -15.14
CA GLN A 9 -14.37 42.07 -15.68
C GLN A 9 -13.57 41.07 -16.54
N ARG A 10 -12.64 41.57 -17.38
CA ARG A 10 -11.75 40.71 -18.17
C ARG A 10 -10.80 39.91 -17.30
N SER A 11 -10.20 40.55 -16.28
CA SER A 11 -9.34 39.86 -15.30
C SER A 11 -10.10 38.77 -14.52
N LEU A 12 -11.34 39.05 -14.10
CA LEU A 12 -12.20 38.07 -13.46
C LEU A 12 -12.53 36.91 -14.42
N ALA A 13 -12.92 37.19 -15.68
CA ALA A 13 -13.22 36.16 -16.66
C ALA A 13 -12.00 35.27 -16.95
N GLN A 14 -10.80 35.86 -17.09
CA GLN A 14 -9.55 35.12 -17.26
C GLN A 14 -9.22 34.26 -16.03
N SER A 15 -9.42 34.78 -14.82
CA SER A 15 -9.22 34.04 -13.59
C SER A 15 -10.19 32.84 -13.48
N PHE A 16 -11.47 33.03 -13.85
CA PHE A 16 -12.43 31.92 -13.89
C PHE A 16 -12.07 30.87 -14.95
N GLN A 17 -11.63 31.31 -16.13
CA GLN A 17 -11.18 30.41 -17.18
C GLN A 17 -9.98 29.58 -16.74
N SER A 18 -8.96 30.22 -16.15
CA SER A 18 -7.77 29.52 -15.63
C SER A 18 -8.09 28.57 -14.47
N LEU A 19 -9.09 28.90 -13.64
CA LEU A 19 -9.57 28.00 -12.58
C LEU A 19 -10.25 26.77 -13.16
N LEU A 20 -11.10 26.93 -14.20
CA LEU A 20 -11.77 25.81 -14.87
C LEU A 20 -10.77 24.91 -15.61
N GLU A 21 -9.84 25.52 -16.35
CA GLU A 21 -8.75 24.79 -17.00
C GLU A 21 -7.83 24.10 -16.00
N GLY A 22 -7.55 24.75 -14.86
CA GLY A 22 -6.77 24.15 -13.76
C GLY A 22 -7.47 22.96 -13.11
N GLN A 23 -8.77 22.98 -12.95
CA GLN A 23 -9.54 21.85 -12.39
C GLN A 23 -9.50 20.65 -13.33
N GLU A 24 -9.68 20.87 -14.65
CA GLU A 24 -9.58 19.81 -15.63
C GLU A 24 -8.17 19.20 -15.70
N LEU A 25 -7.14 20.05 -15.66
CA LEU A 25 -5.75 19.63 -15.64
C LEU A 25 -5.45 18.81 -14.37
N LEU A 26 -5.87 19.28 -13.19
CA LEU A 26 -5.68 18.55 -11.94
C LEU A 26 -6.39 17.17 -11.94
N ALA A 27 -7.60 17.12 -12.47
CA ALA A 27 -8.32 15.85 -12.62
C ALA A 27 -7.55 14.88 -13.53
N LYS A 28 -7.04 15.35 -14.66
CA LYS A 28 -6.21 14.55 -15.58
C LYS A 28 -4.89 14.12 -14.95
N VAL A 29 -4.23 14.99 -14.19
CA VAL A 29 -2.99 14.66 -13.48
C VAL A 29 -3.25 13.52 -12.50
N ILE A 30 -4.31 13.57 -11.71
CA ILE A 30 -4.64 12.51 -10.76
C ILE A 30 -5.03 11.22 -11.48
N GLU A 31 -5.83 11.29 -12.55
CA GLU A 31 -6.24 10.14 -13.34
C GLU A 31 -5.04 9.43 -13.98
N CYS A 32 -4.09 10.18 -14.53
CA CYS A 32 -2.90 9.66 -15.21
C CYS A 32 -1.73 9.40 -14.26
N PHE A 33 -1.86 9.74 -12.98
CA PHE A 33 -0.77 9.55 -12.02
C PHE A 33 -0.37 8.07 -11.96
N PRO A 34 0.93 7.74 -12.05
CA PRO A 34 1.38 6.36 -12.18
C PRO A 34 1.24 5.53 -10.91
N TYR A 35 1.05 6.18 -9.75
CA TYR A 35 0.83 5.50 -8.49
C TYR A 35 -0.67 5.42 -8.19
N PRO A 36 -1.14 4.31 -7.60
CA PRO A 36 -2.52 4.18 -7.16
C PRO A 36 -2.91 5.26 -6.16
N ILE A 37 -4.00 5.96 -6.43
CA ILE A 37 -4.57 7.00 -5.56
C ILE A 37 -6.04 6.69 -5.32
N GLN A 38 -6.45 6.82 -4.06
CA GLN A 38 -7.85 6.83 -3.64
C GLN A 38 -8.11 8.06 -2.77
N ILE A 39 -9.27 8.68 -2.93
CA ILE A 39 -9.74 9.80 -2.10
C ILE A 39 -11.01 9.37 -1.39
N PHE A 40 -11.08 9.69 -0.11
CA PHE A 40 -12.18 9.31 0.78
C PHE A 40 -12.79 10.53 1.44
N SER A 41 -14.10 10.50 1.71
CA SER A 41 -14.73 11.42 2.64
C SER A 41 -14.40 11.04 4.09
N PRO A 42 -14.64 11.93 5.08
CA PRO A 42 -14.29 11.69 6.49
C PRO A 42 -14.95 10.45 7.10
N ASP A 43 -16.09 10.01 6.57
CA ASP A 43 -16.76 8.76 6.95
C ASP A 43 -16.09 7.49 6.41
N GLY A 44 -15.00 7.63 5.62
CA GLY A 44 -14.26 6.53 5.01
C GLY A 44 -14.80 6.07 3.67
N THR A 45 -15.83 6.70 3.13
CA THR A 45 -16.40 6.32 1.83
C THR A 45 -15.52 6.80 0.66
N ALA A 46 -15.19 5.92 -0.27
CA ALA A 46 -14.42 6.25 -1.47
C ALA A 46 -15.18 7.24 -2.35
N ARG A 47 -14.52 8.35 -2.69
CA ARG A 47 -15.04 9.42 -3.55
C ARG A 47 -14.36 9.48 -4.91
N MET A 48 -13.11 9.00 -4.95
CA MET A 48 -12.36 8.93 -6.20
C MET A 48 -11.35 7.79 -6.14
N ILE A 49 -11.08 7.22 -7.29
CA ILE A 49 -10.04 6.22 -7.53
C ILE A 49 -9.44 6.49 -8.91
N ASN A 50 -8.11 6.53 -9.03
CA ASN A 50 -7.47 6.73 -10.33
C ASN A 50 -7.28 5.41 -11.09
N LYS A 51 -6.88 5.51 -12.35
CA LYS A 51 -6.66 4.36 -13.23
C LYS A 51 -5.66 3.35 -12.63
N ALA A 52 -4.54 3.83 -12.08
CA ALA A 52 -3.52 2.96 -11.47
C ALA A 52 -4.08 2.16 -10.28
N ALA A 53 -4.98 2.75 -9.47
CA ALA A 53 -5.61 2.06 -8.36
C ALA A 53 -6.66 1.05 -8.82
N LEU A 54 -7.44 1.36 -9.86
CA LEU A 54 -8.36 0.39 -10.49
C LEU A 54 -7.60 -0.83 -11.01
N GLU A 55 -6.47 -0.60 -11.68
CA GLU A 55 -5.62 -1.66 -12.22
C GLU A 55 -4.96 -2.49 -11.10
N MET A 56 -4.48 -1.85 -10.03
CA MET A 56 -3.88 -2.52 -8.87
C MET A 56 -4.88 -3.47 -8.20
N ILE A 57 -6.07 -2.97 -7.89
CA ILE A 57 -7.11 -3.76 -7.21
C ILE A 57 -7.72 -4.79 -8.18
N GLY A 58 -7.79 -4.47 -9.46
CA GLY A 58 -8.43 -5.29 -10.49
C GLY A 58 -9.92 -5.02 -10.67
N ILE A 59 -10.39 -3.86 -10.21
CA ILE A 59 -11.78 -3.41 -10.37
C ILE A 59 -12.01 -2.96 -11.81
N ARG A 60 -13.17 -3.33 -12.38
CA ARG A 60 -13.46 -3.08 -13.80
C ARG A 60 -13.97 -1.67 -14.07
N SER A 61 -14.62 -1.04 -13.09
CA SER A 61 -15.19 0.30 -13.27
C SER A 61 -15.22 1.08 -11.96
N MET A 62 -15.16 2.41 -12.04
CA MET A 62 -15.26 3.29 -10.88
C MET A 62 -16.61 3.20 -10.16
N GLU A 63 -17.70 2.97 -10.90
CA GLU A 63 -19.05 2.91 -10.36
C GLU A 63 -19.27 1.73 -9.40
N SER A 64 -18.43 0.71 -9.50
CA SER A 64 -18.46 -0.43 -8.56
C SER A 64 -17.76 -0.13 -7.23
N HIS A 65 -16.99 0.95 -7.14
CA HIS A 65 -16.15 1.29 -6.01
C HIS A 65 -16.53 2.64 -5.38
N VAL A 66 -16.62 3.69 -6.18
CA VAL A 66 -16.94 5.05 -5.72
C VAL A 66 -18.35 5.09 -5.12
N GLY A 67 -18.48 5.67 -3.92
CA GLY A 67 -19.72 5.74 -3.16
C GLY A 67 -20.17 4.44 -2.49
N LYS A 68 -19.45 3.32 -2.70
CA LYS A 68 -19.81 1.99 -2.18
C LYS A 68 -18.75 1.41 -1.24
N TYR A 69 -17.48 1.54 -1.59
CA TYR A 69 -16.39 1.08 -0.74
C TYR A 69 -16.17 2.05 0.42
N ASN A 70 -16.00 1.49 1.61
CA ASN A 70 -15.67 2.25 2.81
C ASN A 70 -14.45 1.61 3.48
N VAL A 71 -13.35 2.38 3.57
CA VAL A 71 -12.08 1.89 4.12
C VAL A 71 -12.18 1.53 5.60
N PHE A 72 -13.07 2.19 6.38
CA PHE A 72 -13.25 1.86 7.79
C PHE A 72 -14.07 0.60 8.03
N GLN A 73 -14.69 0.06 6.98
CA GLN A 73 -15.40 -1.22 6.99
C GLN A 73 -14.63 -2.33 6.26
N ASP A 74 -13.42 -2.03 5.78
CA ASP A 74 -12.60 -3.00 5.05
C ASP A 74 -12.02 -4.05 6.02
N PRO A 75 -12.44 -5.33 5.89
CA PRO A 75 -11.95 -6.40 6.75
C PRO A 75 -10.46 -6.68 6.56
N ILE A 76 -9.88 -6.36 5.41
CA ILE A 76 -8.45 -6.55 5.13
C ILE A 76 -7.64 -5.54 5.94
N VAL A 77 -8.02 -4.26 5.90
CA VAL A 77 -7.37 -3.19 6.68
C VAL A 77 -7.47 -3.49 8.18
N GLN A 78 -8.63 -4.00 8.63
CA GLN A 78 -8.85 -4.39 10.01
C GLN A 78 -7.99 -5.59 10.41
N ALA A 79 -7.97 -6.65 9.60
CA ALA A 79 -7.21 -7.88 9.87
C ALA A 79 -5.69 -7.64 9.89
N LEU A 80 -5.20 -6.68 9.09
CA LEU A 80 -3.80 -6.27 9.06
C LEU A 80 -3.41 -5.32 10.21
N GLY A 81 -4.37 -4.88 11.03
CA GLY A 81 -4.14 -4.05 12.21
C GLY A 81 -3.87 -2.57 11.93
N PHE A 82 -4.15 -2.09 10.71
CA PHE A 82 -3.87 -0.70 10.31
C PHE A 82 -5.04 0.26 10.51
N MET A 83 -6.19 -0.22 10.98
CA MET A 83 -7.41 0.60 11.07
C MET A 83 -7.23 1.84 11.95
N GLU A 84 -6.55 1.70 13.08
CA GLU A 84 -6.32 2.81 13.99
C GLU A 84 -5.41 3.88 13.37
N GLN A 85 -4.33 3.45 12.69
CA GLN A 85 -3.45 4.39 11.98
C GLN A 85 -4.20 5.13 10.88
N VAL A 86 -5.03 4.43 10.08
CA VAL A 86 -5.84 5.08 9.03
C VAL A 86 -6.79 6.11 9.65
N ARG A 87 -7.40 5.83 10.80
CA ARG A 87 -8.30 6.77 11.49
C ARG A 87 -7.57 8.03 11.98
N GLN A 88 -6.27 7.95 12.29
CA GLN A 88 -5.49 9.13 12.72
C GLN A 88 -5.45 10.23 11.66
N VAL A 89 -5.67 9.93 10.38
CA VAL A 89 -5.73 10.95 9.33
C VAL A 89 -6.84 11.96 9.59
N LEU A 90 -7.94 11.54 10.26
CA LEU A 90 -9.06 12.41 10.61
C LEU A 90 -8.71 13.44 11.70
N THR A 91 -7.56 13.27 12.37
CA THR A 91 -7.02 14.28 13.30
C THR A 91 -6.14 15.33 12.62
N GLY A 92 -6.10 15.35 11.28
CA GLY A 92 -5.27 16.28 10.51
C GLY A 92 -3.82 15.82 10.31
N LYS A 93 -3.48 14.58 10.68
CA LYS A 93 -2.11 14.04 10.58
C LYS A 93 -1.91 13.24 9.30
N THR A 94 -0.71 13.34 8.72
CA THR A 94 -0.26 12.41 7.70
C THR A 94 0.19 11.11 8.37
N VAL A 95 -0.20 9.98 7.80
CA VAL A 95 0.07 8.63 8.30
C VAL A 95 0.82 7.82 7.24
N HIS A 96 1.80 7.05 7.66
CA HIS A 96 2.56 6.16 6.79
C HIS A 96 2.38 4.72 7.25
N LEU A 97 1.77 3.90 6.40
CA LEU A 97 1.65 2.46 6.60
C LEU A 97 2.78 1.79 5.82
N ILE A 98 3.76 1.27 6.53
CA ILE A 98 4.95 0.66 5.92
C ILE A 98 4.73 -0.86 5.82
N ASP A 99 5.16 -1.44 4.69
CA ASP A 99 5.06 -2.88 4.41
C ASP A 99 3.63 -3.43 4.53
N PHE A 100 2.65 -2.66 4.03
CA PHE A 100 1.27 -3.12 3.91
C PHE A 100 1.21 -4.28 2.91
N ASN A 101 0.98 -5.49 3.42
CA ASN A 101 0.96 -6.71 2.63
C ASN A 101 -0.49 -7.21 2.47
N ALA A 102 -1.17 -6.72 1.45
CA ALA A 102 -2.55 -7.13 1.17
C ALA A 102 -2.61 -8.54 0.57
N PRO A 103 -3.30 -9.51 1.22
CA PRO A 103 -3.56 -10.82 0.65
C PRO A 103 -4.50 -10.67 -0.55
N TYR A 104 -4.00 -10.95 -1.76
CA TYR A 104 -4.78 -10.69 -2.98
C TYR A 104 -6.02 -11.59 -3.09
N GLN A 105 -5.97 -12.80 -2.54
CA GLN A 105 -7.13 -13.70 -2.49
C GLN A 105 -8.29 -13.12 -1.66
N ASP A 106 -8.00 -12.40 -0.59
CA ASP A 106 -9.02 -11.70 0.20
C ASP A 106 -9.56 -10.49 -0.56
N MET A 107 -8.70 -9.78 -1.32
CA MET A 107 -9.13 -8.70 -2.22
C MET A 107 -10.04 -9.24 -3.33
N ILE A 108 -9.74 -10.41 -3.94
CA ILE A 108 -10.59 -11.06 -4.93
C ILE A 108 -11.99 -11.30 -4.36
N ARG A 109 -12.08 -11.88 -3.17
CA ARG A 109 -13.35 -12.17 -2.51
C ARG A 109 -14.12 -10.91 -2.15
N TYR A 110 -13.44 -9.90 -1.62
CA TYR A 110 -14.07 -8.68 -1.14
C TYR A 110 -14.53 -7.78 -2.29
N PHE A 111 -13.68 -7.58 -3.31
CA PHE A 111 -13.98 -6.73 -4.45
C PHE A 111 -14.58 -7.45 -5.66
N ASN A 112 -14.75 -8.77 -5.58
CA ASN A 112 -15.24 -9.62 -6.68
C ASN A 112 -14.47 -9.37 -7.99
N VAL A 113 -13.15 -9.34 -7.90
CA VAL A 113 -12.26 -9.09 -9.03
C VAL A 113 -11.72 -10.38 -9.64
N VAL A 114 -11.16 -10.27 -10.85
CA VAL A 114 -10.59 -11.42 -11.56
C VAL A 114 -9.29 -11.86 -10.89
N ASP A 115 -9.14 -13.17 -10.66
CA ASP A 115 -7.88 -13.75 -10.22
C ASP A 115 -6.79 -13.53 -11.28
N ARG A 116 -5.65 -12.96 -10.87
CA ARG A 116 -4.51 -12.62 -11.72
C ARG A 116 -3.25 -13.41 -11.35
N ASP A 117 -3.40 -14.55 -10.67
CA ASP A 117 -2.27 -15.32 -10.12
C ASP A 117 -1.37 -14.46 -9.21
N ILE A 118 -1.98 -13.55 -8.46
CA ILE A 118 -1.33 -12.72 -7.45
C ILE A 118 -1.70 -13.26 -6.08
N GLN A 119 -0.70 -13.49 -5.22
CA GLN A 119 -0.93 -13.89 -3.83
C GLN A 119 -0.99 -12.70 -2.89
N THR A 120 -0.04 -11.77 -3.05
CA THR A 120 0.10 -10.63 -2.15
C THR A 120 0.62 -9.43 -2.92
N ILE A 121 0.08 -8.26 -2.62
CA ILE A 121 0.63 -6.97 -3.03
C ILE A 121 1.26 -6.34 -1.79
N SER A 122 2.58 -6.10 -1.86
CA SER A 122 3.33 -5.37 -0.85
C SER A 122 3.46 -3.91 -1.27
N SER A 123 3.01 -3.00 -0.44
CA SER A 123 3.05 -1.57 -0.70
C SER A 123 3.34 -0.76 0.57
N ASP A 124 3.90 0.41 0.40
CA ASP A 124 3.82 1.46 1.41
C ASP A 124 2.64 2.37 1.05
N ILE A 125 1.88 2.81 2.06
CA ILE A 125 0.72 3.66 1.85
C ILE A 125 0.92 4.94 2.65
N THR A 126 0.80 6.08 1.98
CA THR A 126 0.76 7.38 2.66
C THR A 126 -0.68 7.89 2.62
N CYS A 127 -1.27 8.10 3.80
CA CYS A 127 -2.57 8.73 3.94
C CYS A 127 -2.40 10.14 4.50
N PHE A 128 -3.00 11.15 3.86
CA PHE A 128 -2.94 12.54 4.31
C PHE A 128 -4.28 13.25 4.16
N PRO A 129 -4.59 14.20 5.06
CA PRO A 129 -5.84 14.94 5.03
C PRO A 129 -5.82 16.06 3.99
N LEU A 130 -6.99 16.37 3.44
CA LEU A 130 -7.28 17.58 2.70
C LEU A 130 -8.23 18.42 3.56
N LEU A 131 -7.74 19.55 4.04
CA LEU A 131 -8.50 20.42 4.90
C LEU A 131 -9.43 21.32 4.08
N ASN A 132 -10.62 21.59 4.60
CA ASN A 132 -11.55 22.59 4.09
C ASN A 132 -11.16 24.02 4.54
N ALA A 133 -11.94 25.01 4.18
CA ALA A 133 -11.67 26.42 4.51
C ALA A 133 -11.74 26.68 6.03
N GLU A 134 -12.46 25.86 6.76
CA GLU A 134 -12.63 25.91 8.21
C GLU A 134 -11.49 25.19 8.97
N GLY A 135 -10.55 24.55 8.25
CA GLY A 135 -9.42 23.80 8.81
C GLY A 135 -9.78 22.38 9.26
N GLU A 136 -10.97 21.90 8.93
CA GLU A 136 -11.41 20.54 9.22
C GLU A 136 -11.07 19.60 8.05
N VAL A 137 -10.99 18.30 8.33
CA VAL A 137 -10.72 17.28 7.30
C VAL A 137 -11.96 17.12 6.41
N GLY A 138 -11.93 17.71 5.22
CA GLY A 138 -12.98 17.56 4.22
C GLY A 138 -12.86 16.26 3.42
N TYR A 139 -11.64 15.81 3.15
CA TYR A 139 -11.31 14.54 2.52
C TYR A 139 -9.97 14.02 3.04
N PHE A 140 -9.66 12.77 2.75
CA PHE A 140 -8.29 12.27 2.88
C PHE A 140 -7.90 11.43 1.67
N VAL A 141 -6.60 11.40 1.40
CA VAL A 141 -6.01 10.75 0.24
C VAL A 141 -5.16 9.58 0.71
N ALA A 142 -5.26 8.45 0.04
CA ALA A 142 -4.33 7.34 0.17
C ALA A 142 -3.56 7.17 -1.14
N VAL A 143 -2.23 7.24 -1.06
CA VAL A 143 -1.29 6.98 -2.16
C VAL A 143 -0.54 5.70 -1.87
N PHE A 144 -0.53 4.78 -2.83
CA PHE A 144 0.12 3.49 -2.69
C PHE A 144 1.41 3.45 -3.50
N ILE A 145 2.50 3.09 -2.86
CA ILE A 145 3.78 2.82 -3.51
C ILE A 145 3.95 1.30 -3.53
N ILE A 146 3.68 0.69 -4.68
CA ILE A 146 3.79 -0.76 -4.84
C ILE A 146 5.26 -1.14 -4.83
N LYS A 147 5.67 -1.89 -3.81
CA LYS A 147 7.06 -2.38 -3.66
C LYS A 147 7.24 -3.70 -4.38
N LYS A 148 6.26 -4.61 -4.25
CA LYS A 148 6.35 -5.94 -4.81
C LYS A 148 4.98 -6.58 -5.01
N ILE A 149 4.83 -7.29 -6.11
CA ILE A 149 3.69 -8.15 -6.39
C ILE A 149 4.19 -9.59 -6.32
N TYR A 150 3.69 -10.34 -5.36
CA TYR A 150 4.01 -11.75 -5.22
C TYR A 150 3.02 -12.58 -6.02
N ARG A 151 3.54 -13.37 -6.93
CA ARG A 151 2.79 -14.33 -7.74
C ARG A 151 3.32 -15.70 -7.39
N GLY A 152 2.46 -16.61 -7.02
CA GLY A 152 2.95 -17.92 -6.61
C GLY A 152 1.85 -18.96 -6.48
N LYS A 153 2.24 -20.18 -6.68
CA LYS A 153 1.46 -21.36 -6.31
C LYS A 153 1.43 -21.49 -4.79
N GLU A 154 0.49 -22.24 -4.27
CA GLU A 154 0.34 -22.49 -2.82
C GLU A 154 1.64 -22.98 -2.17
N GLU A 155 2.39 -23.83 -2.87
CA GLU A 155 3.65 -24.37 -2.37
C GLU A 155 4.68 -23.28 -2.06
N ILE A 156 4.72 -22.21 -2.89
CA ILE A 156 5.60 -21.07 -2.62
C ILE A 156 5.09 -20.25 -1.44
N GLY A 157 3.77 -20.18 -1.26
CA GLY A 157 3.14 -19.60 -0.08
C GLY A 157 3.57 -20.31 1.20
N TRP A 158 3.48 -21.63 1.23
CA TRP A 158 3.91 -22.45 2.37
C TRP A 158 5.40 -22.26 2.69
N GLY A 159 6.26 -22.25 1.67
CA GLY A 159 7.69 -21.98 1.85
C GLY A 159 7.97 -20.58 2.43
N LYS A 160 7.26 -19.56 1.98
CA LYS A 160 7.37 -18.20 2.55
C LYS A 160 6.88 -18.16 4.00
N GLN A 161 5.79 -18.87 4.31
CA GLN A 161 5.27 -18.93 5.67
C GLN A 161 6.27 -19.62 6.59
N TYR A 162 6.83 -20.76 6.15
CA TYR A 162 7.87 -21.45 6.90
C TYR A 162 9.07 -20.53 7.22
N ILE A 163 9.55 -19.76 6.22
CA ILE A 163 10.63 -18.78 6.43
C ILE A 163 10.25 -17.73 7.48
N LYS A 164 9.00 -17.27 7.45
CA LYS A 164 8.51 -16.26 8.42
C LYS A 164 8.40 -16.82 9.84
N ASP A 165 7.99 -18.07 9.97
CA ASP A 165 7.82 -18.69 11.29
C ASP A 165 9.16 -19.05 11.94
N HIS A 166 10.21 -19.28 11.10
CA HIS A 166 11.56 -19.68 11.55
C HIS A 166 12.61 -18.60 11.26
N TRP A 167 12.21 -17.33 11.19
CA TRP A 167 13.11 -16.24 10.77
C TRP A 167 14.25 -15.93 11.74
N LEU A 168 14.12 -16.33 13.00
CA LEU A 168 15.18 -16.21 14.02
C LEU A 168 16.22 -17.32 13.92
N GLU A 169 15.90 -18.44 13.28
CA GLU A 169 16.79 -19.56 13.06
C GLU A 169 17.68 -19.34 11.84
N PRO A 170 18.84 -20.03 11.73
CA PRO A 170 19.60 -20.07 10.49
C PRO A 170 18.75 -20.60 9.32
N PHE A 171 18.89 -20.00 8.13
CA PHE A 171 18.11 -20.41 6.99
C PHE A 171 18.43 -21.85 6.56
N ASP A 172 17.40 -22.69 6.50
CA ASP A 172 17.47 -24.05 5.98
C ASP A 172 16.60 -24.21 4.72
N LEU A 173 17.26 -24.24 3.57
CA LEU A 173 16.58 -24.48 2.29
C LEU A 173 15.89 -25.85 2.23
N SER A 174 16.44 -26.85 2.92
CA SER A 174 15.90 -28.22 2.91
C SER A 174 14.57 -28.27 3.65
N ALA A 175 14.55 -27.71 4.85
CA ALA A 175 13.35 -27.63 5.69
C ALA A 175 12.28 -26.76 5.00
N THR A 176 12.67 -25.61 4.43
CA THR A 176 11.77 -24.72 3.70
C THR A 176 11.13 -25.41 2.48
N ALA A 177 11.93 -26.12 1.68
CA ALA A 177 11.44 -26.85 0.52
C ALA A 177 10.51 -28.00 0.94
N LYS A 178 10.83 -28.71 2.02
CA LYS A 178 9.99 -29.77 2.58
C LYS A 178 8.64 -29.22 3.07
N ALA A 179 8.63 -28.07 3.72
CA ALA A 179 7.39 -27.40 4.13
C ALA A 179 6.52 -27.01 2.93
N ALA A 180 7.13 -26.80 1.77
CA ALA A 180 6.46 -26.53 0.50
C ALA A 180 6.15 -27.82 -0.31
N TYR A 181 6.38 -28.99 0.25
CA TYR A 181 6.21 -30.30 -0.43
C TYR A 181 6.99 -30.41 -1.74
N LEU A 182 8.14 -29.77 -1.85
CA LEU A 182 9.00 -29.73 -3.04
C LEU A 182 10.42 -30.19 -2.72
N SER A 183 11.12 -30.67 -3.75
CA SER A 183 12.58 -30.82 -3.65
C SER A 183 13.25 -29.44 -3.62
N LYS A 184 14.49 -29.36 -3.07
CA LYS A 184 15.26 -28.11 -3.01
C LYS A 184 15.39 -27.43 -4.38
N ALA A 185 15.68 -28.22 -5.42
CA ALA A 185 15.86 -27.72 -6.78
C ALA A 185 14.56 -27.17 -7.37
N GLN A 186 13.45 -27.88 -7.19
CA GLN A 186 12.13 -27.42 -7.65
C GLN A 186 11.69 -26.17 -6.88
N PHE A 187 11.83 -26.17 -5.55
CA PHE A 187 11.48 -25.03 -4.73
C PHE A 187 12.28 -23.79 -5.12
N SER A 188 13.62 -23.88 -5.22
CA SER A 188 14.46 -22.73 -5.59
C SER A 188 14.10 -22.18 -6.96
N LYS A 189 13.87 -23.05 -7.95
CA LYS A 189 13.48 -22.66 -9.31
C LYS A 189 12.12 -21.97 -9.33
N LEU A 190 11.11 -22.57 -8.70
CA LEU A 190 9.76 -22.02 -8.63
C LEU A 190 9.72 -20.74 -7.80
N PHE A 191 10.41 -20.72 -6.66
CA PHE A 191 10.50 -19.55 -5.81
C PHE A 191 11.08 -18.36 -6.56
N LYS A 192 12.23 -18.53 -7.24
CA LYS A 192 12.83 -17.47 -8.05
C LYS A 192 11.92 -17.03 -9.20
N LYS A 193 11.24 -17.98 -9.89
CA LYS A 193 10.28 -17.68 -10.95
C LYS A 193 9.12 -16.81 -10.46
N HIS A 194 8.59 -17.11 -9.27
CA HIS A 194 7.37 -16.45 -8.75
C HIS A 194 7.65 -15.23 -7.87
N THR A 195 8.86 -15.09 -7.32
CA THR A 195 9.21 -13.99 -6.42
C THR A 195 10.26 -13.04 -6.99
N GLY A 196 10.92 -13.43 -8.05
CA GLY A 196 12.03 -12.69 -8.66
C GLY A 196 13.38 -12.83 -7.94
N GLY A 197 13.41 -13.44 -6.74
CA GLY A 197 14.60 -13.64 -5.93
C GLY A 197 14.72 -15.07 -5.40
N THR A 198 15.84 -15.40 -4.77
CA THR A 198 16.06 -16.70 -4.14
C THR A 198 15.34 -16.81 -2.79
N PRO A 199 15.06 -18.03 -2.29
CA PRO A 199 14.52 -18.20 -0.93
C PRO A 199 15.41 -17.60 0.16
N HIS A 200 16.74 -17.66 0.01
CA HIS A 200 17.69 -17.08 0.96
C HIS A 200 17.64 -15.54 0.94
N GLU A 201 17.60 -14.92 -0.24
CA GLU A 201 17.42 -13.46 -0.34
C GLU A 201 16.10 -13.02 0.31
N TYR A 202 15.04 -13.80 0.14
CA TYR A 202 13.76 -13.52 0.80
C TYR A 202 13.89 -13.58 2.33
N TYR A 203 14.54 -14.60 2.87
CA TYR A 203 14.83 -14.74 4.30
C TYR A 203 15.62 -13.53 4.84
N ILE A 204 16.73 -13.15 4.17
CA ILE A 204 17.54 -12.01 4.59
C ILE A 204 16.73 -10.72 4.56
N ASN A 205 15.96 -10.47 3.49
CA ASN A 205 15.13 -9.28 3.39
C ASN A 205 14.06 -9.24 4.47
N TYR A 206 13.46 -10.38 4.82
CA TYR A 206 12.50 -10.47 5.90
C TYR A 206 13.15 -10.17 7.26
N LYS A 207 14.32 -10.72 7.52
CA LYS A 207 15.12 -10.44 8.73
C LYS A 207 15.48 -8.97 8.87
N ILE A 208 15.91 -8.34 7.77
CA ILE A 208 16.20 -6.90 7.72
C ILE A 208 14.92 -6.07 7.99
N SER A 209 13.77 -6.48 7.47
CA SER A 209 12.51 -5.76 7.75
C SER A 209 12.16 -5.82 9.23
N LYS A 210 12.34 -6.99 9.86
CA LYS A 210 12.14 -7.16 11.31
C LYS A 210 13.13 -6.34 12.15
N LEU A 211 14.39 -6.27 11.73
CA LEU A 211 15.38 -5.40 12.37
C LEU A 211 14.97 -3.92 12.28
N LYS A 212 14.51 -3.46 11.11
CA LYS A 212 14.00 -2.09 10.94
C LYS A 212 12.84 -1.79 11.90
N GLU A 213 11.89 -2.72 12.04
CA GLU A 213 10.80 -2.59 13.02
C GLU A 213 11.33 -2.42 14.44
N LYS A 214 12.33 -3.23 14.83
CA LYS A 214 12.94 -3.18 16.18
C LYS A 214 13.77 -1.91 16.40
N LEU A 215 14.45 -1.40 15.38
CA LEU A 215 15.21 -0.15 15.47
C LEU A 215 14.32 1.09 15.60
N LEU A 216 13.06 1.01 15.22
CA LEU A 216 12.06 2.07 15.41
C LEU A 216 11.39 2.02 16.79
N ASP A 217 11.62 0.97 17.57
CA ASP A 217 11.12 0.85 18.94
C ASP A 217 12.02 1.65 19.90
N ASN A 218 11.53 2.78 20.37
CA ASN A 218 12.24 3.68 21.30
C ASN A 218 12.65 3.03 22.65
N ASN A 219 12.12 1.84 22.95
CA ASN A 219 12.48 1.10 24.18
C ASN A 219 13.70 0.18 23.98
N LEU A 220 14.22 0.05 22.78
CA LEU A 220 15.35 -0.82 22.47
C LEU A 220 16.58 0.00 22.08
N THR A 221 17.73 -0.37 22.62
CA THR A 221 19.01 0.09 22.08
C THR A 221 19.31 -0.62 20.74
N ILE A 222 20.20 -0.04 19.94
CA ILE A 222 20.63 -0.64 18.65
C ILE A 222 21.12 -2.08 18.88
N THR A 223 21.96 -2.31 19.87
CA THR A 223 22.47 -3.64 20.21
C THR A 223 21.35 -4.63 20.59
N GLN A 224 20.36 -4.16 21.36
CA GLN A 224 19.20 -4.99 21.72
C GLN A 224 18.32 -5.30 20.51
N ALA A 225 18.14 -4.34 19.60
CA ALA A 225 17.38 -4.57 18.37
C ALA A 225 18.06 -5.65 17.48
N PHE A 226 19.37 -5.61 17.32
CA PHE A 226 20.13 -6.64 16.60
C PHE A 226 20.06 -7.99 17.30
N ALA A 227 20.27 -8.04 18.61
CA ALA A 227 20.16 -9.27 19.39
C ALA A 227 18.75 -9.90 19.30
N ALA A 228 17.69 -9.09 19.36
CA ALA A 228 16.30 -9.55 19.21
C ALA A 228 16.01 -10.15 17.82
N CYS A 229 16.82 -9.84 16.82
CA CYS A 229 16.73 -10.41 15.47
C CYS A 229 17.73 -11.55 15.24
N ASN A 230 18.45 -11.99 16.28
CA ASN A 230 19.54 -12.98 16.17
C ASN A 230 20.54 -12.57 15.07
N MET A 231 21.03 -11.32 15.14
CA MET A 231 21.99 -10.72 14.21
C MET A 231 23.14 -10.11 15.01
N ASP A 232 24.37 -10.26 14.52
CA ASP A 232 25.53 -9.64 15.12
C ASP A 232 25.58 -8.14 14.78
N TYR A 233 25.85 -7.32 15.77
CA TYR A 233 26.15 -5.90 15.59
C TYR A 233 27.65 -5.67 15.79
N ASN A 234 28.34 -5.47 14.68
CA ASN A 234 29.74 -5.04 14.66
C ASN A 234 29.74 -3.53 14.40
N GLY A 235 29.65 -2.74 15.49
CA GLY A 235 29.63 -1.28 15.46
C GLY A 235 30.93 -0.65 15.00
#